data_5663aa1aaf4441295448d3e5c57f76c6
#
_entry.id   5663aa1aaf4441295448d3e5c57f76c6
#
_cell.length_a   1.000
_cell.length_b   1.000
_cell.length_c   1.000
_cell.angle_alpha   90.00
_cell.angle_beta   90.00
_cell.angle_gamma   90.00
#
_symmetry.space_group_name_H-M   'P 1'
#
loop_
_entity.id
_entity.type
_entity.pdbx_description
1 polymer ?
#
loop_
_entity_poly.entity_id
_entity_poly.type
_entity_poly.pdbx_seq_one_letter_code
_entity_poly.pdbx_strand_id
1 'polypeptide(L)'
;MDPQGALVQVSPACERLSGYSQDEFLADPKLMERIVHPDDRPRFEQHIAHSHAAGRLLEGEIDFRIIARDGGEHWIAHTCAAMIDPSGSYLGRAACNMDVSRYKLAEEALLRLNRELVATRDCASATLRATDEQKLLRDTCRIVCNAAGYLMAWVGIVERDECKTVRPVAWSGVEDGYLSSANITWADSERGRGPTGTAARTGETVVLDDYASDPEGQPWRARAFQRGYRSSIAIPLRGPAGDAYAVLTIYADRAHAFARSTTRLLEELAEDLSLGIESLRAGSKLDSA
;
A
#
# COMPACT_ATOMS: atom_id res chain seq x y z
N MET A 1 2.40 -27.24 26.99
CA MET A 1 1.79 -26.63 28.20
C MET A 1 1.17 -27.76 29.00
N ASP A 2 1.27 -27.69 30.33
CA ASP A 2 0.59 -28.63 31.22
C ASP A 2 -0.92 -28.37 31.34
N PRO A 3 -1.69 -29.20 32.08
CA PRO A 3 -3.12 -28.98 32.28
C PRO A 3 -3.50 -27.66 32.98
N GLN A 4 -2.56 -27.02 33.65
CA GLN A 4 -2.71 -25.75 34.36
C GLN A 4 -2.35 -24.56 33.46
N GLY A 5 -1.81 -24.80 32.25
CA GLY A 5 -1.44 -23.79 31.29
C GLY A 5 0.02 -23.29 31.42
N ALA A 6 0.82 -23.89 32.30
CA ALA A 6 2.24 -23.58 32.39
C ALA A 6 3.03 -24.16 31.22
N LEU A 7 4.02 -23.41 30.69
CA LEU A 7 4.94 -23.91 29.67
C LEU A 7 5.88 -24.94 30.28
N VAL A 8 5.83 -26.16 29.79
CA VAL A 8 6.67 -27.29 30.24
C VAL A 8 7.91 -27.45 29.36
N GLN A 9 7.74 -27.17 28.08
CA GLN A 9 8.78 -27.31 27.08
C GLN A 9 8.58 -26.27 25.96
N VAL A 10 9.66 -25.68 25.52
CA VAL A 10 9.72 -24.76 24.39
C VAL A 10 10.82 -25.21 23.44
N SER A 11 10.60 -25.13 22.14
CA SER A 11 11.61 -25.48 21.13
C SER A 11 12.72 -24.42 21.09
N PRO A 12 14.01 -24.78 20.85
CA PRO A 12 15.09 -23.82 20.59
C PRO A 12 14.80 -22.85 19.41
N ALA A 13 13.88 -23.20 18.53
CA ALA A 13 13.47 -22.35 17.42
C ALA A 13 12.81 -21.03 17.87
N CYS A 14 12.33 -20.94 19.12
CA CYS A 14 11.75 -19.72 19.67
C CYS A 14 12.73 -18.53 19.62
N GLU A 15 14.02 -18.78 19.87
CA GLU A 15 15.06 -17.75 19.86
C GLU A 15 15.27 -17.17 18.47
N ARG A 16 15.28 -18.02 17.43
CA ARG A 16 15.38 -17.55 16.03
C ARG A 16 14.14 -16.77 15.60
N LEU A 17 12.98 -17.10 16.15
CA LEU A 17 11.69 -16.51 15.77
C LEU A 17 11.45 -15.18 16.48
N SER A 18 11.77 -15.09 17.76
CA SER A 18 11.38 -13.96 18.60
C SER A 18 12.57 -13.21 19.24
N GLY A 19 13.78 -13.77 19.16
CA GLY A 19 14.95 -13.26 19.86
C GLY A 19 14.98 -13.54 21.38
N TYR A 20 14.02 -14.33 21.89
CA TYR A 20 13.97 -14.75 23.29
C TYR A 20 14.30 -16.22 23.43
N SER A 21 15.13 -16.54 24.42
CA SER A 21 15.58 -17.92 24.67
C SER A 21 14.49 -18.82 25.26
N GLN A 22 14.72 -20.14 25.22
CA GLN A 22 13.84 -21.13 25.88
C GLN A 22 13.65 -20.84 27.37
N ASP A 23 14.73 -20.51 28.05
CA ASP A 23 14.72 -20.25 29.49
C ASP A 23 13.90 -19.02 29.86
N GLU A 24 13.92 -17.99 29.01
CA GLU A 24 13.09 -16.80 29.19
C GLU A 24 11.61 -17.11 29.04
N PHE A 25 11.23 -17.92 28.05
CA PHE A 25 9.84 -18.37 27.87
C PHE A 25 9.37 -19.26 29.03
N LEU A 26 10.22 -20.13 29.53
CA LEU A 26 9.90 -21.00 30.67
C LEU A 26 9.82 -20.23 32.01
N ALA A 27 10.67 -19.21 32.18
CA ALA A 27 10.67 -18.35 33.36
C ALA A 27 9.49 -17.38 33.42
N ASP A 28 8.96 -16.98 32.25
CA ASP A 28 7.87 -16.03 32.17
C ASP A 28 6.73 -16.54 31.27
N PRO A 29 5.71 -17.16 31.86
CA PRO A 29 4.56 -17.69 31.11
C PRO A 29 3.78 -16.65 30.29
N LYS A 30 3.93 -15.35 30.62
CA LYS A 30 3.26 -14.25 29.91
C LYS A 30 4.13 -13.60 28.82
N LEU A 31 5.34 -14.07 28.61
CA LEU A 31 6.24 -13.52 27.60
C LEU A 31 5.57 -13.53 26.21
N MET A 32 4.94 -14.65 25.86
CA MET A 32 4.23 -14.76 24.58
C MET A 32 3.14 -13.68 24.41
N GLU A 33 2.31 -13.45 25.42
CA GLU A 33 1.25 -12.41 25.39
C GLU A 33 1.85 -11.01 25.21
N ARG A 34 3.00 -10.74 25.87
CA ARG A 34 3.64 -9.43 25.79
C ARG A 34 4.24 -9.12 24.43
N ILE A 35 4.81 -10.11 23.75
CA ILE A 35 5.41 -9.91 22.42
C ILE A 35 4.38 -9.91 21.28
N VAL A 36 3.14 -10.33 21.52
CA VAL A 36 2.06 -10.18 20.53
C VAL A 36 1.85 -8.71 20.22
N HIS A 37 1.74 -8.39 18.92
CA HIS A 37 1.47 -7.03 18.44
C HIS A 37 0.22 -6.44 19.14
N PRO A 38 0.24 -5.16 19.57
CA PRO A 38 -0.87 -4.57 20.32
C PRO A 38 -2.25 -4.76 19.67
N ASP A 39 -2.35 -4.58 18.36
CA ASP A 39 -3.61 -4.72 17.61
C ASP A 39 -4.15 -6.16 17.62
N ASP A 40 -3.27 -7.16 17.74
CA ASP A 40 -3.63 -8.57 17.65
C ASP A 40 -3.88 -9.20 19.04
N ARG A 41 -3.50 -8.50 20.13
CA ARG A 41 -3.67 -8.99 21.51
C ARG A 41 -5.11 -9.40 21.85
N PRO A 42 -6.15 -8.61 21.58
CA PRO A 42 -7.51 -8.99 21.93
C PRO A 42 -7.94 -10.31 21.28
N ARG A 43 -7.54 -10.52 20.01
CA ARG A 43 -7.84 -11.73 19.27
C ARG A 43 -7.05 -12.93 19.79
N PHE A 44 -5.79 -12.73 20.15
CA PHE A 44 -4.93 -13.76 20.75
C PHE A 44 -5.45 -14.18 22.12
N GLU A 45 -5.79 -13.24 23.00
CA GLU A 45 -6.37 -13.50 24.33
C GLU A 45 -7.69 -14.28 24.23
N GLN A 46 -8.56 -13.89 23.28
CA GLN A 46 -9.80 -14.61 23.01
C GLN A 46 -9.54 -16.06 22.56
N HIS A 47 -8.54 -16.28 21.68
CA HIS A 47 -8.13 -17.60 21.24
C HIS A 47 -7.64 -18.47 22.42
N ILE A 48 -6.78 -17.92 23.27
CA ILE A 48 -6.27 -18.61 24.45
C ILE A 48 -7.42 -18.94 25.44
N ALA A 49 -8.29 -17.97 25.73
CA ALA A 49 -9.44 -18.18 26.61
C ALA A 49 -10.38 -19.27 26.09
N HIS A 50 -10.69 -19.28 24.79
CA HIS A 50 -11.52 -20.29 24.15
C HIS A 50 -10.88 -21.68 24.23
N SER A 51 -9.59 -21.76 23.97
CA SER A 51 -8.83 -22.99 24.03
C SER A 51 -8.80 -23.61 25.44
N HIS A 52 -8.90 -22.78 26.47
CA HIS A 52 -8.97 -23.24 27.87
C HIS A 52 -10.40 -23.57 28.34
N ALA A 53 -11.42 -22.83 27.84
CA ALA A 53 -12.81 -22.97 28.33
C ALA A 53 -13.59 -24.09 27.66
N ALA A 54 -13.33 -24.40 26.40
CA ALA A 54 -14.15 -25.30 25.56
C ALA A 54 -13.87 -26.80 25.79
N GLY A 55 -13.60 -27.21 27.01
CA GLY A 55 -13.59 -28.63 27.37
C GLY A 55 -12.49 -29.44 26.73
N ARG A 56 -11.27 -28.87 26.63
CA ARG A 56 -10.02 -29.65 26.43
C ARG A 56 -9.78 -30.30 25.06
N LEU A 57 -10.73 -30.31 24.15
CA LEU A 57 -10.63 -31.11 22.92
C LEU A 57 -10.56 -30.29 21.62
N LEU A 58 -10.68 -28.94 21.69
CA LEU A 58 -10.67 -28.12 20.48
C LEU A 58 -9.25 -27.84 19.99
N GLU A 59 -9.01 -28.21 18.75
CA GLU A 59 -7.91 -27.66 17.95
C GLU A 59 -8.20 -26.20 17.65
N GLY A 60 -7.20 -25.36 17.71
CA GLY A 60 -7.33 -23.93 17.43
C GLY A 60 -6.25 -23.46 16.48
N GLU A 61 -6.66 -22.61 15.54
CA GLU A 61 -5.76 -21.96 14.60
C GLU A 61 -5.96 -20.45 14.65
N ILE A 62 -4.87 -19.71 14.61
CA ILE A 62 -4.90 -18.25 14.55
C ILE A 62 -3.60 -17.72 13.96
N ASP A 63 -3.70 -16.75 13.05
CA ASP A 63 -2.56 -15.96 12.61
C ASP A 63 -2.50 -14.67 13.43
N PHE A 64 -1.33 -14.31 13.95
CA PHE A 64 -1.11 -13.05 14.65
C PHE A 64 0.34 -12.56 14.46
N ARG A 65 0.57 -11.29 14.73
CA ARG A 65 1.91 -10.70 14.69
C ARG A 65 2.56 -10.73 16.06
N ILE A 66 3.86 -10.92 16.09
CA ILE A 66 4.70 -10.67 17.24
C ILE A 66 5.68 -9.53 16.95
N ILE A 67 6.12 -8.84 18.00
CA ILE A 67 7.22 -7.91 17.96
C ILE A 67 8.41 -8.63 18.59
N ALA A 68 9.41 -8.98 17.78
CA ALA A 68 10.61 -9.62 18.24
C ALA A 68 11.48 -8.69 19.11
N ARG A 69 12.48 -9.23 19.78
CA ARG A 69 13.38 -8.45 20.67
C ARG A 69 14.08 -7.29 19.97
N ASP A 70 14.39 -7.42 18.70
CA ASP A 70 15.00 -6.38 17.86
C ASP A 70 14.02 -5.32 17.36
N GLY A 71 12.72 -5.46 17.68
CA GLY A 71 11.65 -4.60 17.22
C GLY A 71 11.04 -5.00 15.87
N GLY A 72 11.51 -6.07 15.23
CA GLY A 72 10.97 -6.58 13.99
C GLY A 72 9.59 -7.22 14.18
N GLU A 73 8.68 -7.00 13.24
CA GLU A 73 7.38 -7.67 13.22
C GLU A 73 7.47 -8.99 12.45
N HIS A 74 6.91 -10.05 13.04
CA HIS A 74 6.80 -11.37 12.41
C HIS A 74 5.37 -11.89 12.48
N TRP A 75 4.86 -12.38 11.34
CA TRP A 75 3.60 -13.08 11.28
C TRP A 75 3.76 -14.54 11.72
N ILE A 76 2.95 -14.96 12.67
CA ILE A 76 2.95 -16.31 13.25
C ILE A 76 1.65 -17.01 12.88
N ALA A 77 1.74 -18.13 12.20
CA ALA A 77 0.66 -19.10 12.14
C ALA A 77 0.75 -20.01 13.37
N HIS A 78 -0.24 -19.91 14.25
CA HIS A 78 -0.35 -20.66 15.47
C HIS A 78 -1.39 -21.76 15.32
N THR A 79 -0.98 -22.98 15.65
CA THR A 79 -1.90 -24.11 15.80
C THR A 79 -1.72 -24.71 17.19
N CYS A 80 -2.81 -25.09 17.83
CA CYS A 80 -2.75 -25.77 19.12
C CYS A 80 -3.73 -26.93 19.19
N ALA A 81 -3.32 -28.02 19.84
CA ALA A 81 -4.13 -29.22 20.03
C ALA A 81 -4.01 -29.75 21.45
N ALA A 82 -5.08 -30.37 21.93
CA ALA A 82 -5.08 -31.08 23.21
C ALA A 82 -4.23 -32.36 23.09
N MET A 83 -3.42 -32.61 24.10
CA MET A 83 -2.72 -33.89 24.28
C MET A 83 -3.53 -34.77 25.23
N ILE A 84 -3.86 -35.99 24.80
CA ILE A 84 -4.69 -36.94 25.55
C ILE A 84 -3.92 -38.25 25.62
N ASP A 85 -3.91 -38.88 26.80
CA ASP A 85 -3.34 -40.21 26.98
C ASP A 85 -4.23 -41.34 26.40
N PRO A 86 -3.74 -42.59 26.31
CA PRO A 86 -4.55 -43.72 25.83
C PRO A 86 -5.80 -44.00 26.67
N SER A 87 -5.89 -43.49 27.90
CA SER A 87 -7.04 -43.61 28.79
C SER A 87 -8.11 -42.54 28.54
N GLY A 88 -7.80 -41.52 27.71
CA GLY A 88 -8.67 -40.38 27.45
C GLY A 88 -8.44 -39.22 28.44
N SER A 89 -7.41 -39.28 29.29
CA SER A 89 -7.10 -38.23 30.24
C SER A 89 -6.33 -37.08 29.57
N TYR A 90 -6.70 -35.85 29.90
CA TYR A 90 -6.05 -34.63 29.37
C TYR A 90 -4.67 -34.42 30.00
N LEU A 91 -3.64 -34.43 29.19
CA LEU A 91 -2.25 -34.23 29.59
C LEU A 91 -1.75 -32.80 29.44
N GLY A 92 -2.49 -31.96 28.68
CA GLY A 92 -2.09 -30.60 28.37
C GLY A 92 -2.30 -30.24 26.90
N ARG A 93 -1.58 -29.23 26.42
CA ARG A 93 -1.66 -28.75 25.03
C ARG A 93 -0.29 -28.71 24.36
N ALA A 94 -0.24 -29.14 23.12
CA ALA A 94 0.85 -28.84 22.21
C ALA A 94 0.46 -27.63 21.34
N ALA A 95 1.41 -26.75 21.12
CA ALA A 95 1.26 -25.62 20.21
C ALA A 95 2.44 -25.55 19.23
N CYS A 96 2.16 -25.22 18.01
CA CYS A 96 3.15 -24.94 16.98
C CYS A 96 3.00 -23.49 16.53
N ASN A 97 4.12 -22.78 16.50
CA ASN A 97 4.22 -21.41 15.98
C ASN A 97 5.18 -21.43 14.79
N MET A 98 4.65 -21.06 13.62
CA MET A 98 5.42 -21.03 12.38
C MET A 98 5.52 -19.57 11.89
N ASP A 99 6.72 -19.11 11.53
CA ASP A 99 6.91 -17.85 10.85
C ASP A 99 6.37 -17.92 9.41
N VAL A 100 5.32 -17.17 9.16
CA VAL A 100 4.69 -17.05 7.85
C VAL A 100 4.85 -15.63 7.24
N SER A 101 5.75 -14.83 7.79
CA SER A 101 5.97 -13.44 7.36
C SER A 101 6.24 -13.34 5.87
N ARG A 102 7.11 -14.19 5.33
CA ARG A 102 7.41 -14.22 3.89
C ARG A 102 6.20 -14.55 3.04
N TYR A 103 5.35 -15.47 3.51
CA TYR A 103 4.12 -15.82 2.81
C TYR A 103 3.12 -14.67 2.81
N LYS A 104 2.88 -14.03 3.96
CA LYS A 104 1.99 -12.86 4.09
C LYS A 104 2.45 -11.69 3.22
N LEU A 105 3.75 -11.38 3.22
CA LEU A 105 4.32 -10.34 2.36
C LEU A 105 4.15 -10.65 0.87
N ALA A 106 4.33 -11.90 0.47
CA ALA A 106 4.14 -12.32 -0.92
C ALA A 106 2.66 -12.27 -1.33
N GLU A 107 1.74 -12.68 -0.45
CA GLU A 107 0.30 -12.61 -0.65
C GLU A 107 -0.17 -11.15 -0.82
N GLU A 108 0.26 -10.25 0.07
CA GLU A 108 -0.04 -8.83 -0.03
C GLU A 108 0.51 -8.19 -1.32
N ALA A 109 1.74 -8.56 -1.71
CA ALA A 109 2.34 -8.09 -2.96
C ALA A 109 1.56 -8.59 -4.18
N LEU A 110 1.13 -9.85 -4.19
CA LEU A 110 0.32 -10.43 -5.26
C LEU A 110 -1.05 -9.76 -5.37
N LEU A 111 -1.74 -9.57 -4.24
CA LEU A 111 -3.03 -8.89 -4.20
C LEU A 111 -2.94 -7.45 -4.71
N ARG A 112 -1.85 -6.75 -4.38
CA ARG A 112 -1.57 -5.41 -4.88
C ARG A 112 -1.38 -5.40 -6.39
N LEU A 113 -0.49 -6.25 -6.90
CA LEU A 113 -0.22 -6.37 -8.32
C LEU A 113 -1.50 -6.69 -9.11
N ASN A 114 -2.33 -7.58 -8.59
CA ASN A 114 -3.61 -7.91 -9.20
C ASN A 114 -4.56 -6.70 -9.28
N ARG A 115 -4.63 -5.87 -8.22
CA ARG A 115 -5.42 -4.62 -8.24
C ARG A 115 -4.90 -3.62 -9.27
N GLU A 116 -3.59 -3.47 -9.39
CA GLU A 116 -2.96 -2.61 -10.36
C GLU A 116 -3.24 -3.07 -11.81
N LEU A 117 -3.16 -4.37 -12.07
CA LEU A 117 -3.51 -4.95 -13.38
C LEU A 117 -4.99 -4.75 -13.73
N VAL A 118 -5.89 -4.93 -12.76
CA VAL A 118 -7.32 -4.66 -12.97
C VAL A 118 -7.55 -3.18 -13.30
N ALA A 119 -6.91 -2.28 -12.59
CA ALA A 119 -7.02 -0.83 -12.84
C ALA A 119 -6.49 -0.46 -14.24
N THR A 120 -5.34 -1.00 -14.66
CA THR A 120 -4.78 -0.78 -16.01
C THR A 120 -5.75 -1.26 -17.09
N ARG A 121 -6.28 -2.48 -16.96
CA ARG A 121 -7.29 -3.01 -17.88
C ARG A 121 -8.55 -2.13 -17.94
N ASP A 122 -9.05 -1.70 -16.81
CA ASP A 122 -10.28 -0.89 -16.74
C ASP A 122 -10.04 0.52 -17.32
N CYS A 123 -8.85 1.10 -17.15
CA CYS A 123 -8.44 2.34 -17.80
C CYS A 123 -8.36 2.17 -19.33
N ALA A 124 -7.71 1.12 -19.82
CA ALA A 124 -7.65 0.83 -21.26
C ALA A 124 -9.06 0.66 -21.85
N SER A 125 -9.96 -0.03 -21.15
CA SER A 125 -11.37 -0.16 -21.55
C SER A 125 -12.10 1.18 -21.54
N ALA A 126 -11.82 2.06 -20.58
CA ALA A 126 -12.39 3.41 -20.53
C ALA A 126 -11.89 4.26 -21.70
N THR A 127 -10.61 4.18 -22.03
CA THR A 127 -9.96 4.87 -23.15
C THR A 127 -10.61 4.48 -24.49
N LEU A 128 -10.80 3.17 -24.74
CA LEU A 128 -11.43 2.68 -25.97
C LEU A 128 -12.88 3.11 -26.16
N ARG A 129 -13.61 3.38 -25.06
CA ARG A 129 -15.03 3.80 -25.10
C ARG A 129 -15.21 5.30 -24.92
N ALA A 130 -14.13 6.03 -24.76
CA ALA A 130 -14.19 7.45 -24.48
C ALA A 130 -14.72 8.22 -25.69
N THR A 131 -15.62 9.15 -25.43
CA THR A 131 -16.15 10.12 -26.39
C THR A 131 -15.90 11.56 -25.94
N ASP A 132 -15.40 11.74 -24.72
CA ASP A 132 -15.13 13.03 -24.09
C ASP A 132 -13.87 12.98 -23.25
N GLU A 133 -12.94 13.90 -23.52
CA GLU A 133 -11.63 13.95 -22.86
C GLU A 133 -11.77 14.17 -21.35
N GLN A 134 -12.61 15.12 -20.95
CA GLN A 134 -12.78 15.46 -19.53
C GLN A 134 -13.37 14.30 -18.73
N LYS A 135 -14.28 13.53 -19.35
CA LYS A 135 -14.86 12.33 -18.77
C LYS A 135 -13.79 11.24 -18.62
N LEU A 136 -12.98 11.03 -19.68
CA LEU A 136 -11.89 10.04 -19.65
C LEU A 136 -10.90 10.32 -18.51
N LEU A 137 -10.46 11.57 -18.34
CA LEU A 137 -9.56 11.98 -17.27
C LEU A 137 -10.14 11.70 -15.88
N ARG A 138 -11.42 12.04 -15.66
CA ARG A 138 -12.11 11.75 -14.38
C ARG A 138 -12.25 10.26 -14.13
N ASP A 139 -12.65 9.48 -15.15
CA ASP A 139 -12.81 8.03 -15.03
C ASP A 139 -11.47 7.36 -14.72
N THR A 140 -10.37 7.79 -15.35
CA THR A 140 -9.01 7.29 -15.04
C THR A 140 -8.64 7.55 -13.58
N CYS A 141 -8.77 8.78 -13.09
CA CYS A 141 -8.49 9.09 -11.69
C CYS A 141 -9.32 8.22 -10.73
N ARG A 142 -10.62 8.05 -11.02
CA ARG A 142 -11.55 7.24 -10.23
C ARG A 142 -11.15 5.75 -10.24
N ILE A 143 -10.76 5.19 -11.38
CA ILE A 143 -10.34 3.79 -11.51
C ILE A 143 -9.05 3.57 -10.73
N VAL A 144 -8.06 4.45 -10.87
CA VAL A 144 -6.78 4.38 -10.14
C VAL A 144 -7.02 4.38 -8.63
N CYS A 145 -7.90 5.23 -8.11
CA CYS A 145 -8.20 5.24 -6.68
C CYS A 145 -9.00 3.99 -6.25
N ASN A 146 -10.09 3.65 -6.96
CA ASN A 146 -11.02 2.63 -6.48
C ASN A 146 -10.55 1.20 -6.76
N ALA A 147 -9.95 0.94 -7.93
CA ALA A 147 -9.52 -0.40 -8.32
C ALA A 147 -8.10 -0.72 -7.82
N ALA A 148 -7.14 0.18 -7.96
CA ALA A 148 -5.78 -0.03 -7.48
C ALA A 148 -5.61 0.31 -5.99
N GLY A 149 -6.55 1.07 -5.40
CA GLY A 149 -6.55 1.38 -3.97
C GLY A 149 -5.59 2.49 -3.56
N TYR A 150 -5.27 3.40 -4.47
CA TYR A 150 -4.49 4.59 -4.15
C TYR A 150 -5.34 5.65 -3.44
N LEU A 151 -4.72 6.45 -2.56
CA LEU A 151 -5.45 7.46 -1.78
C LEU A 151 -5.99 8.58 -2.63
N MET A 152 -5.24 9.02 -3.63
CA MET A 152 -5.60 10.11 -4.53
C MET A 152 -4.90 9.96 -5.87
N ALA A 153 -5.60 10.33 -6.93
CA ALA A 153 -5.04 10.52 -8.27
C ALA A 153 -5.60 11.81 -8.88
N TRP A 154 -4.78 12.53 -9.60
CA TRP A 154 -5.23 13.72 -10.33
C TRP A 154 -4.41 13.95 -11.60
N VAL A 155 -5.03 14.65 -12.56
CA VAL A 155 -4.38 15.09 -13.79
C VAL A 155 -4.33 16.61 -13.82
N GLY A 156 -3.13 17.14 -14.07
CA GLY A 156 -2.89 18.56 -14.27
C GLY A 156 -2.40 18.88 -15.68
N ILE A 157 -3.00 19.89 -16.30
CA ILE A 157 -2.54 20.42 -17.59
C ILE A 157 -1.32 21.29 -17.37
N VAL A 158 -0.30 21.10 -18.18
CA VAL A 158 0.94 21.90 -18.18
C VAL A 158 0.67 23.17 -18.99
N GLU A 159 0.39 24.27 -18.29
CA GLU A 159 0.14 25.57 -18.93
C GLU A 159 1.46 26.25 -19.32
N ARG A 160 1.48 26.89 -20.46
CA ARG A 160 2.64 27.67 -20.96
C ARG A 160 2.51 29.16 -20.61
N ASP A 161 1.92 29.46 -19.44
CA ASP A 161 1.81 30.81 -18.90
C ASP A 161 3.13 31.28 -18.27
N GLU A 162 3.22 32.54 -17.86
CA GLU A 162 4.41 33.13 -17.22
C GLU A 162 4.74 32.43 -15.88
N CYS A 163 3.71 31.95 -15.17
CA CYS A 163 3.85 31.27 -13.89
C CYS A 163 4.21 29.77 -14.06
N LYS A 164 4.20 29.25 -15.29
CA LYS A 164 4.42 27.82 -15.58
C LYS A 164 3.53 26.93 -14.73
N THR A 165 2.25 27.22 -14.71
CA THR A 165 1.25 26.57 -13.86
C THR A 165 1.00 25.13 -14.31
N VAL A 166 0.80 24.22 -13.33
CA VAL A 166 0.16 22.94 -13.57
C VAL A 166 -1.26 23.01 -13.02
N ARG A 167 -2.23 23.16 -13.93
CA ARG A 167 -3.64 23.38 -13.60
C ARG A 167 -4.40 22.06 -13.44
N PRO A 168 -4.93 21.73 -12.24
CA PRO A 168 -5.74 20.53 -12.04
C PRO A 168 -7.01 20.54 -12.91
N VAL A 169 -7.32 19.41 -13.57
CA VAL A 169 -8.50 19.26 -14.44
C VAL A 169 -9.36 18.05 -14.10
N ALA A 170 -8.78 17.03 -13.45
CA ALA A 170 -9.52 15.87 -12.99
C ALA A 170 -8.82 15.31 -11.75
N TRP A 171 -9.61 14.77 -10.82
CA TRP A 171 -9.10 14.11 -9.61
C TRP A 171 -10.11 13.13 -9.03
N SER A 172 -9.62 12.25 -8.16
CA SER A 172 -10.42 11.33 -7.34
C SER A 172 -9.67 11.01 -6.05
N GLY A 173 -10.38 10.62 -5.01
CA GLY A 173 -9.81 10.25 -3.70
C GLY A 173 -9.76 11.41 -2.71
N VAL A 174 -8.83 11.34 -1.74
CA VAL A 174 -8.72 12.27 -0.61
C VAL A 174 -8.03 13.57 -1.04
N GLU A 175 -8.79 14.51 -1.59
CA GLU A 175 -8.28 15.79 -2.09
C GLU A 175 -8.32 16.89 -1.02
N ASP A 176 -9.45 17.09 -0.31
CA ASP A 176 -9.68 17.97 0.83
C ASP A 176 -9.03 19.37 0.71
N GLY A 177 -9.18 20.02 -0.45
CA GLY A 177 -8.59 21.34 -0.73
C GLY A 177 -7.07 21.33 -0.97
N TYR A 178 -6.46 20.16 -1.19
CA TYR A 178 -5.02 20.06 -1.46
C TYR A 178 -4.65 20.75 -2.76
N LEU A 179 -5.33 20.45 -3.86
CA LEU A 179 -5.01 20.97 -5.19
C LEU A 179 -5.21 22.48 -5.30
N SER A 180 -6.26 23.01 -4.68
CA SER A 180 -6.53 24.47 -4.68
C SER A 180 -5.48 25.29 -3.93
N SER A 181 -4.79 24.65 -2.96
CA SER A 181 -3.81 25.31 -2.09
C SER A 181 -2.35 24.97 -2.42
N ALA A 182 -2.12 23.95 -3.25
CA ALA A 182 -0.77 23.46 -3.54
C ALA A 182 0.04 24.41 -4.45
N ASN A 183 -0.64 25.22 -5.28
CA ASN A 183 0.00 26.15 -6.23
C ASN A 183 1.13 25.45 -7.01
N ILE A 184 0.79 24.38 -7.72
CA ILE A 184 1.75 23.53 -8.40
C ILE A 184 2.24 24.22 -9.67
N THR A 185 3.55 24.29 -9.85
CA THR A 185 4.21 24.87 -11.02
C THR A 185 5.26 23.93 -11.55
N TRP A 186 5.61 24.06 -12.83
CA TRP A 186 6.74 23.38 -13.44
C TRP A 186 7.96 24.28 -13.66
N ALA A 187 7.95 25.51 -13.11
CA ALA A 187 9.12 26.38 -13.06
C ALA A 187 10.25 25.72 -12.23
N ASP A 188 11.51 26.06 -12.53
CA ASP A 188 12.64 25.64 -11.69
C ASP A 188 12.69 26.49 -10.41
N SER A 189 11.81 26.21 -9.51
CA SER A 189 11.63 26.87 -8.20
C SER A 189 11.41 25.80 -7.13
N GLU A 190 11.49 26.16 -5.86
CA GLU A 190 11.26 25.25 -4.74
C GLU A 190 9.94 24.46 -4.92
N ARG A 191 8.85 25.13 -5.30
CA ARG A 191 7.56 24.51 -5.56
C ARG A 191 7.46 23.75 -6.88
N GLY A 192 8.35 24.02 -7.85
CA GLY A 192 8.39 23.32 -9.13
C GLY A 192 9.35 22.14 -9.15
N ARG A 193 10.11 21.89 -8.09
CA ARG A 193 11.03 20.75 -7.96
C ARG A 193 10.38 19.51 -7.38
N GLY A 194 9.13 19.58 -6.93
CA GLY A 194 8.38 18.41 -6.53
C GLY A 194 8.06 17.48 -7.71
N PRO A 195 7.56 16.26 -7.43
CA PRO A 195 7.38 15.22 -8.46
C PRO A 195 6.62 15.71 -9.70
N THR A 196 5.47 16.35 -9.51
CA THR A 196 4.62 16.82 -10.62
C THR A 196 5.32 17.89 -11.47
N GLY A 197 5.94 18.89 -10.83
CA GLY A 197 6.62 19.96 -11.57
C GLY A 197 7.87 19.47 -12.30
N THR A 198 8.60 18.54 -11.70
CA THR A 198 9.77 17.91 -12.31
C THR A 198 9.34 17.05 -13.50
N ALA A 199 8.31 16.18 -13.35
CA ALA A 199 7.80 15.36 -14.45
C ALA A 199 7.29 16.23 -15.62
N ALA A 200 6.60 17.33 -15.33
CA ALA A 200 6.15 18.28 -16.36
C ALA A 200 7.32 18.93 -17.11
N ARG A 201 8.42 19.26 -16.42
CA ARG A 201 9.58 19.95 -16.99
C ARG A 201 10.50 19.02 -17.77
N THR A 202 10.75 17.82 -17.22
CA THR A 202 11.72 16.87 -17.81
C THR A 202 11.09 15.92 -18.80
N GLY A 203 9.77 15.71 -18.73
CA GLY A 203 9.09 14.67 -19.47
C GLY A 203 9.37 13.26 -18.93
N GLU A 204 9.93 13.11 -17.74
CA GLU A 204 10.31 11.83 -17.12
C GLU A 204 9.40 11.52 -15.94
N THR A 205 9.13 10.23 -15.71
CA THR A 205 8.43 9.78 -14.49
C THR A 205 9.26 10.08 -13.25
N VAL A 206 8.63 10.66 -12.23
CA VAL A 206 9.28 11.01 -10.97
C VAL A 206 8.56 10.32 -9.81
N VAL A 207 9.30 9.59 -9.00
CA VAL A 207 8.81 8.93 -7.79
C VAL A 207 9.37 9.65 -6.57
N LEU A 208 8.51 9.95 -5.59
CA LEU A 208 8.86 10.38 -4.25
C LEU A 208 8.54 9.24 -3.30
N ASP A 209 9.58 8.57 -2.81
CA ASP A 209 9.45 7.32 -2.06
C ASP A 209 8.88 7.47 -0.66
N ASP A 210 9.22 8.53 0.06
CA ASP A 210 8.65 8.81 1.37
C ASP A 210 8.70 10.31 1.69
N TYR A 211 7.53 10.92 1.86
CA TYR A 211 7.41 12.32 2.29
C TYR A 211 8.08 12.61 3.64
N ALA A 212 8.32 11.60 4.49
CA ALA A 212 8.97 11.79 5.78
C ALA A 212 10.45 12.14 5.65
N SER A 213 11.15 11.46 4.76
CA SER A 213 12.60 11.49 4.64
C SER A 213 13.09 12.28 3.42
N ASP A 214 12.29 12.36 2.34
CA ASP A 214 12.71 12.95 1.08
C ASP A 214 12.71 14.50 1.15
N PRO A 215 13.86 15.16 0.87
CA PRO A 215 13.95 16.62 0.85
C PRO A 215 13.02 17.28 -0.18
N GLU A 216 12.80 16.66 -1.32
CA GLU A 216 11.94 17.18 -2.40
C GLU A 216 10.46 17.21 -1.99
N GLY A 217 10.07 16.40 -1.01
CA GLY A 217 8.75 16.43 -0.40
C GLY A 217 8.51 17.58 0.59
N GLN A 218 9.57 18.31 1.00
CA GLN A 218 9.54 19.31 2.08
C GLN A 218 8.43 20.36 1.93
N PRO A 219 8.20 21.00 0.78
CA PRO A 219 7.19 22.05 0.65
C PRO A 219 5.75 21.58 0.88
N TRP A 220 5.49 20.28 0.70
CA TRP A 220 4.14 19.69 0.81
C TRP A 220 3.99 18.72 1.98
N ARG A 221 5.08 18.35 2.67
CA ARG A 221 5.14 17.31 3.71
C ARG A 221 4.01 17.40 4.74
N ALA A 222 3.82 18.57 5.35
CA ALA A 222 2.80 18.76 6.37
C ALA A 222 1.38 18.50 5.83
N ARG A 223 1.09 18.96 4.61
CA ARG A 223 -0.21 18.78 3.95
C ARG A 223 -0.41 17.35 3.46
N ALA A 224 0.66 16.70 3.01
CA ALA A 224 0.66 15.30 2.61
C ALA A 224 0.28 14.42 3.81
N PHE A 225 0.93 14.61 4.97
CA PHE A 225 0.65 13.85 6.17
C PHE A 225 -0.76 14.06 6.73
N GLN A 226 -1.30 15.27 6.65
CA GLN A 226 -2.70 15.52 7.07
C GLN A 226 -3.71 14.66 6.29
N ARG A 227 -3.36 14.23 5.07
CA ARG A 227 -4.19 13.40 4.20
C ARG A 227 -3.75 11.93 4.13
N GLY A 228 -2.75 11.57 4.90
CA GLY A 228 -2.20 10.21 4.93
C GLY A 228 -1.28 9.88 3.75
N TYR A 229 -0.86 10.86 2.93
CA TYR A 229 0.06 10.60 1.82
C TYR A 229 1.46 10.32 2.34
N ARG A 230 2.02 9.18 1.93
CA ARG A 230 3.36 8.75 2.33
C ARG A 230 4.33 8.72 1.14
N SER A 231 3.86 8.39 -0.04
CA SER A 231 4.64 8.43 -1.28
C SER A 231 3.81 8.93 -2.45
N SER A 232 4.45 9.34 -3.54
CA SER A 232 3.77 9.75 -4.76
C SER A 232 4.57 9.41 -6.01
N ILE A 233 3.87 9.29 -7.12
CA ILE A 233 4.44 9.17 -8.46
C ILE A 233 3.79 10.22 -9.37
N ALA A 234 4.58 10.85 -10.21
CA ALA A 234 4.13 11.79 -11.24
C ALA A 234 4.59 11.30 -12.61
N ILE A 235 3.66 11.07 -13.51
CA ILE A 235 3.88 10.48 -14.83
C ILE A 235 3.44 11.49 -15.89
N PRO A 236 4.34 11.91 -16.80
CA PRO A 236 3.99 12.87 -17.84
C PRO A 236 3.09 12.21 -18.89
N LEU A 237 2.03 12.90 -19.29
CA LEU A 237 1.24 12.59 -20.47
C LEU A 237 1.86 13.37 -21.65
N ARG A 238 2.41 12.63 -22.61
CA ARG A 238 3.19 13.22 -23.71
C ARG A 238 2.34 13.38 -24.95
N GLY A 239 2.52 14.50 -25.64
CA GLY A 239 1.99 14.73 -26.96
C GLY A 239 2.84 14.14 -28.08
N PRO A 240 2.41 14.24 -29.34
CA PRO A 240 3.12 13.70 -30.50
C PRO A 240 4.55 14.26 -30.68
N ALA A 241 4.81 15.44 -30.16
CA ALA A 241 6.14 16.06 -30.18
C ALA A 241 7.07 15.57 -29.03
N GLY A 242 6.56 14.67 -28.16
CA GLY A 242 7.29 14.14 -27.02
C GLY A 242 7.28 15.05 -25.78
N ASP A 243 6.72 16.25 -25.85
CA ASP A 243 6.61 17.17 -24.73
C ASP A 243 5.42 16.78 -23.83
N ALA A 244 5.58 17.01 -22.51
CA ALA A 244 4.51 16.79 -21.55
C ALA A 244 3.47 17.90 -21.69
N TYR A 245 2.22 17.57 -22.04
CA TYR A 245 1.08 18.49 -22.05
C TYR A 245 0.25 18.39 -20.77
N ALA A 246 0.39 17.28 -20.04
CA ALA A 246 -0.28 17.07 -18.76
C ALA A 246 0.57 16.11 -17.90
N VAL A 247 0.22 15.99 -16.63
CA VAL A 247 0.86 15.05 -15.68
C VAL A 247 -0.23 14.33 -14.90
N LEU A 248 -0.15 13.01 -14.84
CA LEU A 248 -0.90 12.17 -13.91
C LEU A 248 -0.08 12.00 -12.64
N THR A 249 -0.62 12.44 -11.49
CA THR A 249 0.03 12.28 -10.20
C THR A 249 -0.83 11.43 -9.28
N ILE A 250 -0.22 10.43 -8.64
CA ILE A 250 -0.87 9.44 -7.79
C ILE A 250 -0.20 9.43 -6.41
N TYR A 251 -1.00 9.35 -5.34
CA TYR A 251 -0.53 9.31 -3.95
C TYR A 251 -0.94 8.01 -3.26
N ALA A 252 -0.02 7.47 -2.47
CA ALA A 252 -0.22 6.26 -1.68
C ALA A 252 -0.09 6.53 -0.17
N ASP A 253 -0.72 5.67 0.63
CA ASP A 253 -0.74 5.69 2.11
C ASP A 253 0.50 5.08 2.77
N ARG A 254 1.41 4.52 1.98
CA ARG A 254 2.64 3.87 2.44
C ARG A 254 3.86 4.44 1.73
N ALA A 255 4.99 4.42 2.40
CA ALA A 255 6.29 4.70 1.79
C ALA A 255 6.65 3.59 0.78
N HIS A 256 7.48 3.94 -0.21
CA HIS A 256 7.99 3.02 -1.23
C HIS A 256 6.88 2.24 -1.97
N ALA A 257 5.71 2.89 -2.21
CA ALA A 257 4.58 2.25 -2.87
C ALA A 257 4.83 1.95 -4.35
N PHE A 258 5.70 2.71 -5.00
CA PHE A 258 5.93 2.70 -6.44
C PHE A 258 7.21 1.95 -6.79
N ALA A 259 7.24 0.63 -6.50
CA ALA A 259 8.32 -0.24 -6.94
C ALA A 259 8.39 -0.28 -8.48
N ARG A 260 9.53 -0.69 -9.04
CA ARG A 260 9.80 -0.67 -10.49
C ARG A 260 8.70 -1.35 -11.33
N SER A 261 8.13 -2.46 -10.85
CA SER A 261 7.02 -3.16 -11.53
C SER A 261 5.75 -2.32 -11.57
N THR A 262 5.39 -1.70 -10.44
CA THR A 262 4.24 -0.80 -10.30
C THR A 262 4.41 0.45 -11.18
N THR A 263 5.59 1.08 -11.13
CA THR A 263 5.92 2.24 -11.96
C THR A 263 5.69 1.94 -13.44
N ARG A 264 6.18 0.81 -13.92
CA ARG A 264 6.02 0.41 -15.33
C ARG A 264 4.55 0.24 -15.74
N LEU A 265 3.73 -0.41 -14.91
CA LEU A 265 2.29 -0.57 -15.18
C LEU A 265 1.55 0.77 -15.24
N LEU A 266 1.92 1.70 -14.37
CA LEU A 266 1.33 3.04 -14.35
C LEU A 266 1.82 3.90 -15.52
N GLU A 267 3.04 3.70 -16.01
CA GLU A 267 3.56 4.33 -17.23
C GLU A 267 2.80 3.82 -18.46
N GLU A 268 2.58 2.50 -18.58
CA GLU A 268 1.77 1.91 -19.66
C GLU A 268 0.34 2.48 -19.64
N LEU A 269 -0.27 2.63 -18.46
CA LEU A 269 -1.58 3.28 -18.30
C LEU A 269 -1.57 4.73 -18.78
N ALA A 270 -0.54 5.48 -18.44
CA ALA A 270 -0.41 6.89 -18.85
C ALA A 270 -0.17 7.04 -20.36
N GLU A 271 0.55 6.12 -20.97
CA GLU A 271 0.73 6.06 -22.43
C GLU A 271 -0.61 5.77 -23.13
N ASP A 272 -1.38 4.78 -22.69
CA ASP A 272 -2.71 4.48 -23.21
C ASP A 272 -3.67 5.66 -23.08
N LEU A 273 -3.63 6.36 -21.93
CA LEU A 273 -4.42 7.55 -21.68
C LEU A 273 -4.03 8.68 -22.65
N SER A 274 -2.73 8.91 -22.88
CA SER A 274 -2.24 9.92 -23.82
C SER A 274 -2.72 9.64 -25.24
N LEU A 275 -2.60 8.40 -25.71
CA LEU A 275 -3.08 7.97 -27.04
C LEU A 275 -4.59 8.15 -27.18
N GLY A 276 -5.37 7.81 -26.15
CA GLY A 276 -6.81 8.01 -26.15
C GLY A 276 -7.21 9.48 -26.25
N ILE A 277 -6.54 10.36 -25.50
CA ILE A 277 -6.78 11.80 -25.55
C ILE A 277 -6.42 12.38 -26.93
N GLU A 278 -5.31 11.96 -27.52
CA GLU A 278 -4.91 12.37 -28.86
C GLU A 278 -5.94 11.95 -29.91
N SER A 279 -6.46 10.72 -29.83
CA SER A 279 -7.51 10.23 -30.72
C SER A 279 -8.79 11.06 -30.61
N LEU A 280 -9.23 11.41 -29.40
CA LEU A 280 -10.40 12.25 -29.16
C LEU A 280 -10.21 13.67 -29.72
N ARG A 281 -9.02 14.26 -29.53
CA ARG A 281 -8.69 15.59 -30.05
C ARG A 281 -8.60 15.61 -31.57
N ALA A 282 -8.13 14.54 -32.22
CA ALA A 282 -8.10 14.40 -33.67
C ALA A 282 -9.51 14.27 -34.25
N GLY A 283 -10.39 13.46 -33.63
CA GLY A 283 -11.78 13.31 -34.02
C GLY A 283 -12.55 14.63 -33.97
N SER A 284 -12.43 15.38 -32.87
CA SER A 284 -13.12 16.65 -32.68
C SER A 284 -12.68 17.75 -33.66
N LYS A 285 -11.45 17.69 -34.18
CA LYS A 285 -10.97 18.61 -35.22
C LYS A 285 -11.58 18.29 -36.61
N LEU A 286 -11.85 17.00 -36.87
CA LEU A 286 -12.49 16.58 -38.14
C LEU A 286 -13.98 16.94 -38.18
N ASP A 287 -14.68 16.88 -37.04
CA ASP A 287 -16.11 17.25 -36.96
C ASP A 287 -16.33 18.78 -36.98
N SER A 288 -15.27 19.57 -36.79
CA SER A 288 -15.30 21.03 -36.74
C SER A 288 -14.87 21.72 -38.06
N ALA A 289 -14.37 20.94 -39.04
CA ALA A 289 -13.86 21.39 -40.33
C ALA A 289 -14.87 21.07 -41.45
#